data_1e7b19952184dd86d7e7041b1c6087a1
#
_entry.id   1e7b19952184dd86d7e7041b1c6087a1
#
_cell.length_a   1.000
_cell.length_b   1.000
_cell.length_c   1.000
_cell.angle_alpha   90.00
_cell.angle_beta   90.00
_cell.angle_gamma   90.00
#
_symmetry.space_group_name_H-M   'P 1'
#
loop_
_entity.id
_entity.type
_entity.pdbx_description
1 polymer ?
#
loop_
_entity_poly.entity_id
_entity_poly.type
_entity_poly.pdbx_seq_one_letter_code
_entity_poly.pdbx_strand_id
1 'polypeptide(L)'
;MYDACEVIQIRVSREKILQKLLQTYKTSPDICSAILTFILEGEQGLDMDGVKREAFTLFWEMAFEKFFEGHTTLVPRVGPDIQDSDYQAIGRAISHSYVLTGIFPITISKVFVATLLVGKDVLSAEDYISGLLDHVSVYDSLQ
;
A
#
# COMPACT_ATOMS: atom_id res chain seq x y z
N MET A 1 0.67 20.93 -7.75
CA MET A 1 -0.18 20.40 -6.67
C MET A 1 -1.57 20.13 -7.21
N TYR A 2 -2.11 18.95 -6.93
CA TYR A 2 -3.47 18.61 -7.33
C TYR A 2 -4.46 19.26 -6.37
N ASP A 3 -5.56 19.76 -6.91
CA ASP A 3 -6.69 20.21 -6.12
C ASP A 3 -7.36 18.97 -5.47
N ALA A 4 -7.87 19.13 -4.24
CA ALA A 4 -8.56 18.06 -3.52
C ALA A 4 -9.80 17.52 -4.27
N CYS A 5 -10.35 18.29 -5.21
CA CYS A 5 -11.47 17.88 -6.05
C CYS A 5 -11.05 17.35 -7.42
N GLU A 6 -9.76 17.31 -7.71
CA GLU A 6 -9.28 16.83 -9.00
C GLU A 6 -9.46 15.31 -9.12
N VAL A 7 -9.99 14.88 -10.25
CA VAL A 7 -10.19 13.47 -10.55
C VAL A 7 -9.19 13.06 -11.63
N ILE A 8 -8.41 12.03 -11.33
CA ILE A 8 -7.40 11.51 -12.24
C ILE A 8 -7.77 10.08 -12.60
N GLN A 9 -7.85 9.82 -13.90
CA GLN A 9 -8.17 8.49 -14.39
C GLN A 9 -6.90 7.71 -14.72
N ILE A 10 -6.81 6.49 -14.20
CA ILE A 10 -5.70 5.57 -14.47
C ILE A 10 -6.23 4.42 -15.32
N ARG A 11 -5.65 4.27 -16.51
CA ARG A 11 -5.95 3.15 -17.41
C ARG A 11 -4.80 2.16 -17.34
N VAL A 12 -5.10 0.91 -16.96
CA VAL A 12 -4.07 -0.09 -16.71
C VAL A 12 -4.65 -1.49 -16.88
N SER A 13 -3.81 -2.45 -17.26
CA SER A 13 -4.17 -3.87 -17.24
C SER A 13 -3.97 -4.47 -15.86
N ARG A 14 -4.67 -5.57 -15.56
CA ARG A 14 -4.57 -6.24 -14.25
C ARG A 14 -3.14 -6.62 -13.91
N GLU A 15 -2.40 -7.15 -14.89
CA GLU A 15 -1.04 -7.62 -14.67
C GLU A 15 -0.05 -6.50 -14.33
N LYS A 16 -0.37 -5.28 -14.72
CA LYS A 16 0.53 -4.11 -14.58
C LYS A 16 0.11 -3.16 -13.48
N ILE A 17 -0.92 -3.50 -12.69
CA ILE A 17 -1.45 -2.59 -11.67
C ILE A 17 -0.41 -2.21 -10.62
N LEU A 18 0.40 -3.17 -10.16
CA LEU A 18 1.45 -2.89 -9.18
C LEU A 18 2.47 -1.90 -9.73
N GLN A 19 2.99 -2.18 -10.92
CA GLN A 19 4.00 -1.34 -11.56
C GLN A 19 3.46 0.08 -11.81
N LYS A 20 2.24 0.17 -12.31
CA LYS A 20 1.62 1.46 -12.65
C LYS A 20 1.39 2.31 -11.40
N LEU A 21 0.85 1.73 -10.34
CA LEU A 21 0.59 2.48 -9.11
C LEU A 21 1.88 2.85 -8.38
N LEU A 22 2.86 1.95 -8.31
CA LEU A 22 4.15 2.29 -7.72
C LEU A 22 4.79 3.46 -8.45
N GLN A 23 4.82 3.42 -9.78
CA GLN A 23 5.37 4.49 -10.59
C GLN A 23 4.64 5.82 -10.35
N THR A 24 3.32 5.76 -10.30
CA THR A 24 2.49 6.94 -10.06
C THR A 24 2.78 7.58 -8.71
N TYR A 25 2.84 6.77 -7.64
CA TYR A 25 3.11 7.28 -6.30
C TYR A 25 4.57 7.75 -6.13
N LYS A 26 5.51 7.16 -6.86
CA LYS A 26 6.90 7.62 -6.84
C LYS A 26 7.09 8.97 -7.52
N THR A 27 6.47 9.15 -8.69
CA THR A 27 6.71 10.34 -9.53
C THR A 27 5.78 11.50 -9.22
N SER A 28 4.63 11.24 -8.61
CA SER A 28 3.61 12.25 -8.34
C SER A 28 3.11 12.16 -6.91
N PRO A 29 3.95 12.55 -5.91
CA PRO A 29 3.51 12.46 -4.50
C PRO A 29 2.24 13.26 -4.20
N ASP A 30 1.99 14.33 -4.94
CA ASP A 30 0.80 15.18 -4.80
C ASP A 30 -0.49 14.46 -5.16
N ILE A 31 -0.41 13.31 -5.83
CA ILE A 31 -1.59 12.56 -6.27
C ILE A 31 -2.44 12.09 -5.09
N CYS A 32 -1.85 12.04 -3.88
CA CYS A 32 -2.59 11.69 -2.67
C CYS A 32 -3.69 12.67 -2.31
N SER A 33 -3.69 13.87 -2.89
CA SER A 33 -4.78 14.85 -2.72
C SER A 33 -5.84 14.75 -3.81
N ALA A 34 -5.65 13.89 -4.81
CA ALA A 34 -6.59 13.72 -5.92
C ALA A 34 -7.49 12.50 -5.70
N ILE A 35 -8.59 12.45 -6.43
CA ILE A 35 -9.47 11.28 -6.49
C ILE A 35 -9.04 10.45 -7.69
N LEU A 36 -8.69 9.19 -7.45
CA LEU A 36 -8.32 8.26 -8.52
C LEU A 36 -9.53 7.48 -8.99
N THR A 37 -9.68 7.37 -10.29
CA THR A 37 -10.60 6.43 -10.94
C THR A 37 -9.78 5.50 -11.82
N PHE A 38 -10.29 4.30 -12.06
CA PHE A 38 -9.54 3.27 -12.76
C PHE A 38 -10.35 2.73 -13.94
N ILE A 39 -9.64 2.48 -15.04
CA ILE A 39 -10.15 1.67 -16.15
C ILE A 39 -9.22 0.48 -16.29
N LEU A 40 -9.76 -0.72 -16.09
CA LEU A 40 -9.02 -1.96 -16.33
C LEU A 40 -9.14 -2.32 -17.80
N GLU A 41 -8.03 -2.35 -18.49
CA GLU A 41 -7.97 -2.58 -19.93
C GLU A 41 -8.58 -3.92 -20.30
N GLY A 42 -9.41 -3.91 -21.34
CA GLY A 42 -10.09 -5.11 -21.81
C GLY A 42 -11.32 -5.50 -21.02
N GLU A 43 -11.71 -4.70 -20.02
CA GLU A 43 -12.85 -4.99 -19.15
C GLU A 43 -13.86 -3.84 -19.22
N GLN A 44 -15.13 -4.19 -19.07
CA GLN A 44 -16.21 -3.20 -18.97
C GLN A 44 -16.54 -3.02 -17.50
N GLY A 45 -16.10 -1.89 -16.95
CA GLY A 45 -16.45 -1.51 -15.58
C GLY A 45 -17.65 -0.57 -15.60
N LEU A 46 -18.80 -1.05 -15.12
CA LEU A 46 -20.00 -0.24 -14.98
C LEU A 46 -20.07 0.46 -13.63
N ASP A 47 -19.35 -0.05 -12.64
CA ASP A 47 -19.32 0.49 -11.28
C ASP A 47 -17.92 1.01 -10.98
N MET A 48 -17.75 2.32 -11.00
CA MET A 48 -16.46 2.97 -10.78
C MET A 48 -15.91 2.73 -9.36
N ASP A 49 -16.79 2.64 -8.36
CA ASP A 49 -16.37 2.33 -6.98
C ASP A 49 -15.88 0.90 -6.87
N GLY A 50 -16.59 -0.04 -7.48
CA GLY A 50 -16.19 -1.45 -7.51
C GLY A 50 -14.85 -1.65 -8.21
N VAL A 51 -14.64 -0.97 -9.33
CA VAL A 51 -13.37 -1.03 -10.09
C VAL A 51 -12.23 -0.43 -9.27
N LYS A 52 -12.46 0.67 -8.58
CA LYS A 52 -11.46 1.28 -7.70
C LYS A 52 -11.03 0.33 -6.58
N ARG A 53 -11.98 -0.28 -5.89
CA ARG A 53 -11.71 -1.24 -4.82
C ARG A 53 -10.95 -2.45 -5.35
N GLU A 54 -11.35 -2.95 -6.51
CA GLU A 54 -10.68 -4.07 -7.16
C GLU A 54 -9.25 -3.72 -7.55
N ALA A 55 -9.01 -2.53 -8.10
CA ALA A 55 -7.66 -2.08 -8.46
C ALA A 55 -6.74 -2.05 -7.25
N PHE A 56 -7.19 -1.50 -6.13
CA PHE A 56 -6.38 -1.47 -4.91
C PHE A 56 -6.21 -2.87 -4.30
N THR A 57 -7.20 -3.73 -4.38
CA THR A 57 -7.08 -5.12 -3.92
C THR A 57 -6.01 -5.87 -4.71
N LEU A 58 -6.03 -5.74 -6.02
CA LEU A 58 -4.99 -6.33 -6.90
C LEU A 58 -3.61 -5.76 -6.57
N PHE A 59 -3.52 -4.45 -6.37
CA PHE A 59 -2.28 -3.80 -5.97
C PHE A 59 -1.72 -4.41 -4.68
N TRP A 60 -2.57 -4.57 -3.65
CA TRP A 60 -2.13 -5.11 -2.37
C TRP A 60 -1.71 -6.57 -2.48
N GLU A 61 -2.44 -7.38 -3.21
CA GLU A 61 -2.07 -8.79 -3.42
C GLU A 61 -0.69 -8.90 -4.06
N MET A 62 -0.43 -8.14 -5.10
CA MET A 62 0.85 -8.14 -5.80
C MET A 62 1.98 -7.54 -4.95
N ALA A 63 1.69 -6.46 -4.22
CA ALA A 63 2.67 -5.79 -3.36
C ALA A 63 3.08 -6.69 -2.19
N PHE A 64 2.12 -7.38 -1.58
CA PHE A 64 2.41 -8.29 -0.47
C PHE A 64 3.32 -9.43 -0.92
N GLU A 65 3.09 -9.99 -2.08
CA GLU A 65 3.91 -11.06 -2.61
C GLU A 65 5.34 -10.59 -2.92
N LYS A 66 5.49 -9.40 -3.46
CA LYS A 66 6.80 -8.91 -3.92
C LYS A 66 7.63 -8.26 -2.82
N PHE A 67 7.00 -7.45 -1.97
CA PHE A 67 7.73 -6.56 -1.05
C PHE A 67 7.65 -6.95 0.42
N PHE A 68 6.85 -7.94 0.76
CA PHE A 68 6.62 -8.32 2.15
C PHE A 68 6.87 -9.79 2.37
N GLU A 69 7.12 -10.14 3.63
CA GLU A 69 7.27 -11.54 4.06
C GLU A 69 6.57 -11.73 5.41
N GLY A 70 6.22 -12.97 5.73
CA GLY A 70 5.52 -13.33 6.95
C GLY A 70 4.27 -14.16 6.65
N HIS A 71 3.58 -14.57 7.71
CA HIS A 71 2.37 -15.37 7.59
C HIS A 71 1.11 -14.55 7.86
N THR A 72 0.84 -14.26 9.14
CA THR A 72 -0.34 -13.47 9.53
C THR A 72 -0.02 -11.99 9.67
N THR A 73 1.20 -11.65 10.07
CA THR A 73 1.67 -10.27 10.08
C THR A 73 2.79 -10.13 9.06
N LEU A 74 2.61 -9.23 8.12
CA LEU A 74 3.58 -9.00 7.05
C LEU A 74 4.55 -7.89 7.43
N VAL A 75 5.82 -8.13 7.18
CA VAL A 75 6.90 -7.17 7.38
C VAL A 75 7.62 -6.94 6.06
N PRO A 76 8.25 -5.75 5.87
CA PRO A 76 8.96 -5.48 4.64
C PRO A 76 10.10 -6.47 4.41
N ARG A 77 10.22 -6.94 3.18
CA ARG A 77 11.34 -7.78 2.75
C ARG A 77 12.52 -6.87 2.37
N VAL A 78 13.73 -7.33 2.68
CA VAL A 78 14.97 -6.63 2.30
C VAL A 78 15.64 -7.41 1.18
N GLY A 79 16.06 -6.72 0.12
CA GLY A 79 16.73 -7.35 -1.00
C GLY A 79 17.35 -6.29 -1.92
N PRO A 80 18.31 -6.70 -2.79
CA PRO A 80 18.99 -5.76 -3.68
C PRO A 80 18.09 -5.20 -4.78
N ASP A 81 16.96 -5.86 -5.03
CA ASP A 81 15.97 -5.45 -6.03
C ASP A 81 14.91 -4.49 -5.48
N ILE A 82 14.99 -4.16 -4.18
CA ILE A 82 14.01 -3.31 -3.51
C ILE A 82 14.68 -2.03 -3.03
N GLN A 83 14.08 -0.89 -3.35
CA GLN A 83 14.57 0.43 -2.99
C GLN A 83 13.69 1.07 -1.92
N ASP A 84 14.27 2.02 -1.18
CA ASP A 84 13.50 2.80 -0.19
C ASP A 84 12.32 3.53 -0.84
N SER A 85 12.48 3.99 -2.09
CA SER A 85 11.42 4.64 -2.83
C SER A 85 10.21 3.73 -3.09
N ASP A 86 10.42 2.41 -3.17
CA ASP A 86 9.31 1.46 -3.29
C ASP A 86 8.43 1.48 -2.04
N TYR A 87 9.05 1.46 -0.86
CA TYR A 87 8.31 1.51 0.41
C TYR A 87 7.68 2.87 0.66
N GLN A 88 8.31 3.96 0.23
CA GLN A 88 7.69 5.29 0.30
C GLN A 88 6.42 5.34 -0.56
N ALA A 89 6.48 4.78 -1.76
CA ALA A 89 5.31 4.71 -2.64
C ALA A 89 4.20 3.85 -2.02
N ILE A 90 4.57 2.73 -1.40
CA ILE A 90 3.61 1.87 -0.69
C ILE A 90 2.95 2.61 0.47
N GLY A 91 3.72 3.40 1.23
CA GLY A 91 3.17 4.22 2.31
C GLY A 91 2.15 5.24 1.81
N ARG A 92 2.46 5.90 0.71
CA ARG A 92 1.51 6.82 0.06
C ARG A 92 0.26 6.09 -0.41
N ALA A 93 0.42 4.90 -0.98
CA ALA A 93 -0.72 4.08 -1.42
C ALA A 93 -1.60 3.64 -0.25
N ILE A 94 -1.00 3.28 0.90
CA ILE A 94 -1.77 2.93 2.12
C ILE A 94 -2.67 4.09 2.52
N SER A 95 -2.08 5.27 2.67
CA SER A 95 -2.82 6.47 3.08
C SER A 95 -3.91 6.82 2.06
N HIS A 96 -3.57 6.84 0.79
CA HIS A 96 -4.48 7.26 -0.26
C HIS A 96 -5.63 6.26 -0.46
N SER A 97 -5.34 4.96 -0.49
CA SER A 97 -6.38 3.94 -0.64
C SER A 97 -7.35 3.95 0.55
N TYR A 98 -6.86 4.22 1.74
CA TYR A 98 -7.74 4.35 2.92
C TYR A 98 -8.71 5.54 2.76
N VAL A 99 -8.21 6.67 2.31
CA VAL A 99 -9.05 7.86 2.07
C VAL A 99 -10.09 7.58 0.97
N LEU A 100 -9.68 6.89 -0.09
CA LEU A 100 -10.55 6.66 -1.25
C LEU A 100 -11.55 5.52 -1.05
N THR A 101 -11.18 4.47 -0.32
CA THR A 101 -11.99 3.25 -0.22
C THR A 101 -12.39 2.87 1.21
N GLY A 102 -11.75 3.45 2.22
CA GLY A 102 -11.93 3.06 3.61
C GLY A 102 -11.29 1.73 3.97
N ILE A 103 -10.53 1.12 3.06
CA ILE A 103 -9.89 -0.19 3.26
C ILE A 103 -8.45 0.01 3.68
N PHE A 104 -8.04 -0.69 4.74
CA PHE A 104 -6.69 -0.65 5.27
C PHE A 104 -6.11 -2.07 5.27
N PRO A 105 -4.86 -2.29 4.81
CA PRO A 105 -4.26 -3.62 4.81
C PRO A 105 -3.83 -4.03 6.22
N ILE A 106 -4.70 -4.68 6.95
CA ILE A 106 -4.53 -5.02 8.37
C ILE A 106 -3.43 -6.07 8.62
N THR A 107 -2.99 -6.76 7.59
CA THR A 107 -1.95 -7.79 7.70
C THR A 107 -0.53 -7.20 7.79
N ILE A 108 -0.35 -5.93 7.49
CA ILE A 108 0.96 -5.27 7.57
C ILE A 108 1.30 -4.95 9.03
N SER A 109 2.58 -5.09 9.38
CA SER A 109 3.09 -4.74 10.70
C SER A 109 2.70 -3.31 11.09
N LYS A 110 2.14 -3.14 12.29
CA LYS A 110 1.76 -1.83 12.82
C LYS A 110 2.96 -0.90 12.95
N VAL A 111 4.11 -1.44 13.32
CA VAL A 111 5.36 -0.66 13.45
C VAL A 111 5.79 -0.13 12.08
N PHE A 112 5.70 -0.96 11.05
CA PHE A 112 6.04 -0.55 9.69
C PHE A 112 5.14 0.59 9.21
N VAL A 113 3.83 0.45 9.40
CA VAL A 113 2.86 1.49 9.01
C VAL A 113 3.13 2.79 9.77
N ALA A 114 3.35 2.70 11.08
CA ALA A 114 3.65 3.88 11.87
C ALA A 114 4.95 4.57 11.41
N THR A 115 5.97 3.80 11.08
CA THR A 115 7.23 4.32 10.55
C THR A 115 7.01 5.08 9.23
N LEU A 116 6.18 4.56 8.36
CA LEU A 116 5.86 5.21 7.09
C LEU A 116 5.08 6.52 7.26
N LEU A 117 4.15 6.55 8.22
CA LEU A 117 3.26 7.69 8.40
C LEU A 117 3.87 8.83 9.20
N VAL A 118 4.65 8.53 10.24
CA VAL A 118 5.18 9.53 11.16
C VAL A 118 6.71 9.63 11.17
N GLY A 119 7.40 8.68 10.53
CA GLY A 119 8.84 8.63 10.51
C GLY A 119 9.42 7.89 11.72
N LYS A 120 10.59 7.29 11.51
CA LYS A 120 11.23 6.44 12.53
C LYS A 120 11.66 7.20 13.79
N ASP A 121 11.91 8.49 13.67
CA ASP A 121 12.39 9.30 14.80
C ASP A 121 11.29 9.61 15.83
N VAL A 122 10.03 9.39 15.47
CA VAL A 122 8.88 9.64 16.35
C VAL A 122 8.52 8.40 17.17
N LEU A 123 8.92 7.21 16.71
CA LEU A 123 8.59 5.96 17.38
C LEU A 123 9.58 5.69 18.52
N SER A 124 9.04 5.25 19.66
CA SER A 124 9.85 4.85 20.79
C SER A 124 10.37 3.42 20.65
N ALA A 125 11.37 3.06 21.48
CA ALA A 125 11.85 1.68 21.54
C ALA A 125 10.73 0.72 21.94
N GLU A 126 9.79 1.17 22.79
CA GLU A 126 8.64 0.36 23.19
C GLU A 126 7.72 0.06 22.02
N ASP A 127 7.52 1.01 21.10
CA ASP A 127 6.71 0.81 19.92
C ASP A 127 7.31 -0.30 19.02
N TYR A 128 8.62 -0.29 18.84
CA TYR A 128 9.31 -1.29 18.05
C TYR A 128 9.24 -2.68 18.71
N ILE A 129 9.44 -2.74 20.03
CA ILE A 129 9.36 -3.99 20.79
C ILE A 129 7.94 -4.56 20.73
N SER A 130 6.93 -3.72 20.93
CA SER A 130 5.53 -4.14 20.84
C SER A 130 5.20 -4.73 19.49
N GLY A 131 5.65 -4.07 18.40
CA GLY A 131 5.45 -4.57 17.05
C GLY A 131 6.13 -5.92 16.81
N LEU A 132 7.35 -6.08 17.32
CA LEU A 132 8.09 -7.34 17.22
C LEU A 132 7.39 -8.46 17.98
N LEU A 133 6.92 -8.19 19.21
CA LEU A 133 6.23 -9.18 20.01
C LEU A 133 4.91 -9.62 19.37
N ASP A 134 4.17 -8.70 18.78
CA ASP A 134 2.96 -9.04 18.04
C ASP A 134 3.28 -10.00 16.89
N HIS A 135 4.35 -9.72 16.16
CA HIS A 135 4.77 -10.55 15.03
C HIS A 135 5.19 -11.95 15.49
N VAL A 136 6.02 -12.04 16.53
CA VAL A 136 6.55 -13.30 17.07
C VAL A 136 5.43 -14.15 17.67
N SER A 137 4.52 -13.55 18.45
CA SER A 137 3.43 -14.29 19.07
C SER A 137 2.50 -14.93 18.05
N VAL A 138 2.24 -14.25 16.95
CA VAL A 138 1.46 -14.81 15.84
C VAL A 138 2.20 -15.97 15.18
N TYR A 139 3.49 -15.81 14.96
CA TYR A 139 4.31 -16.86 14.36
C TYR A 139 4.31 -18.12 15.24
N ASP A 140 4.50 -17.96 16.54
CA ASP A 140 4.50 -19.07 17.50
C ASP A 140 3.14 -19.79 17.54
N SER A 141 2.05 -19.06 17.42
CA SER A 141 0.70 -19.64 17.43
C SER A 141 0.39 -20.49 16.20
N LEU A 142 1.16 -20.34 15.13
CA LEU A 142 1.00 -21.12 13.89
C LEU A 142 1.79 -22.42 13.91
N GLN A 143 2.68 -22.60 14.86
CA GLN A 143 3.43 -23.85 15.06
C GLN A 143 2.71 -24.77 16.03
#